data_3cbdc66637bad9ffdf45c6adb1f9ad58
#
_entry.id   3cbdc66637bad9ffdf45c6adb1f9ad58
#
_cell.length_a   1.000
_cell.length_b   1.000
_cell.length_c   1.000
_cell.angle_alpha   90.00
_cell.angle_beta   90.00
_cell.angle_gamma   90.00
#
_symmetry.space_group_name_H-M   'P 1'
#
loop_
_entity.id
_entity.type
_entity.pdbx_description
1 polymer ?
#
loop_
_entity_poly.entity_id
_entity_poly.type
_entity_poly.pdbx_seq_one_letter_code
_entity_poly.pdbx_strand_id
1 'polypeptide(L)'
;LITYNKIRSQTKLLAERLTLEDQCVQSMPNASPTKWHLAHTTWFFETFILKIHVKEYEEYNTDFNFLFNSYYEQIGARHSRDARGVLTRPSNQEVIDYRDHVDSEMTKFIGAGLTGEQLGLLKLGIHHEQQHQELILTDIKHLLSCNPTNPIYFYSNSKEIFPSFDSEWIKFNGELI
;
A
#
# COMPACT_ATOMS: atom_id res chain seq x y z
N LEU A 1 8.89 15.26 -5.33
CA LEU A 1 9.12 14.15 -6.27
C LEU A 1 10.02 13.06 -5.67
N ILE A 2 11.21 13.39 -5.16
CA ILE A 2 12.15 12.39 -4.59
C ILE A 2 11.48 11.52 -3.51
N THR A 3 10.79 12.14 -2.55
CA THR A 3 10.10 11.41 -1.48
C THR A 3 8.99 10.52 -2.03
N TYR A 4 8.18 11.02 -2.96
CA TYR A 4 7.14 10.24 -3.63
C TYR A 4 7.72 8.99 -4.28
N ASN A 5 8.70 9.16 -5.17
CA ASN A 5 9.32 8.04 -5.87
C ASN A 5 9.95 7.02 -4.92
N LYS A 6 10.61 7.49 -3.84
CA LYS A 6 11.20 6.60 -2.83
C LYS A 6 10.15 5.72 -2.15
N ILE A 7 9.02 6.30 -1.74
CA ILE A 7 7.94 5.57 -1.07
C ILE A 7 7.29 4.56 -2.02
N ARG A 8 6.99 4.99 -3.26
CA ARG A 8 6.43 4.11 -4.30
C ARG A 8 7.33 2.92 -4.62
N SER A 9 8.63 3.16 -4.77
CA SER A 9 9.63 2.09 -5.00
C SER A 9 9.73 1.15 -3.80
N GLN A 10 9.69 1.66 -2.56
CA GLN A 10 9.73 0.83 -1.37
C GLN A 10 8.57 -0.17 -1.31
N THR A 11 7.36 0.25 -1.69
CA THR A 11 6.20 -0.65 -1.74
C THR A 11 6.40 -1.77 -2.77
N LYS A 12 6.96 -1.46 -3.96
CA LYS A 12 7.30 -2.48 -4.97
C LYS A 12 8.34 -3.47 -4.43
N LEU A 13 9.40 -3.00 -3.76
CA LEU A 13 10.45 -3.84 -3.18
C LEU A 13 9.90 -4.82 -2.12
N LEU A 14 8.88 -4.43 -1.35
CA LEU A 14 8.23 -5.34 -0.41
C LEU A 14 7.50 -6.48 -1.15
N ALA A 15 6.86 -6.19 -2.27
CA ALA A 15 6.12 -7.18 -3.06
C ALA A 15 7.05 -8.10 -3.88
N GLU A 16 8.17 -7.60 -4.38
CA GLU A 16 9.11 -8.35 -5.24
C GLU A 16 9.73 -9.59 -4.58
N ARG A 17 9.67 -9.67 -3.24
CA ARG A 17 10.15 -10.83 -2.47
C ARG A 17 9.16 -11.99 -2.44
N LEU A 18 7.95 -11.78 -2.93
CA LEU A 18 6.87 -12.75 -2.96
C LEU A 18 6.71 -13.32 -4.36
N THR A 19 6.29 -14.58 -4.44
CA THR A 19 5.82 -15.12 -5.72
C THR A 19 4.54 -14.41 -6.16
N LEU A 20 4.16 -14.56 -7.42
CA LEU A 20 2.91 -13.97 -7.92
C LEU A 20 1.68 -14.61 -7.23
N GLU A 21 1.80 -15.88 -6.87
CA GLU A 21 0.79 -16.63 -6.12
C GLU A 21 0.63 -16.07 -4.70
N ASP A 22 1.73 -15.85 -3.98
CA ASP A 22 1.70 -15.24 -2.62
C ASP A 22 1.01 -13.88 -2.64
N GLN A 23 1.24 -13.09 -3.68
CA GLN A 23 0.66 -11.75 -3.81
C GLN A 23 -0.86 -11.74 -4.02
N CYS A 24 -1.46 -12.88 -4.38
CA CYS A 24 -2.90 -13.01 -4.66
C CYS A 24 -3.70 -13.58 -3.48
N VAL A 25 -3.05 -14.19 -2.50
CA VAL A 25 -3.74 -14.92 -1.43
C VAL A 25 -4.17 -13.97 -0.31
N GLN A 26 -5.38 -14.18 0.19
CA GLN A 26 -5.92 -13.57 1.41
C GLN A 26 -5.95 -14.65 2.50
N SER A 27 -5.13 -14.50 3.51
CA SER A 27 -4.95 -15.52 4.55
C SER A 27 -6.02 -15.49 5.66
N MET A 28 -6.76 -14.38 5.77
CA MET A 28 -7.89 -14.22 6.71
C MET A 28 -8.79 -13.04 6.25
N PRO A 29 -10.05 -12.95 6.71
CA PRO A 29 -10.98 -11.89 6.30
C PRO A 29 -10.47 -10.46 6.53
N ASN A 30 -9.63 -10.26 7.54
CA ASN A 30 -9.09 -8.96 7.89
C ASN A 30 -7.77 -8.59 7.19
N ALA A 31 -7.09 -9.56 6.57
CA ALA A 31 -5.95 -9.32 5.71
C ALA A 31 -6.37 -8.89 4.30
N SER A 32 -5.43 -8.43 3.51
CA SER A 32 -5.63 -8.19 2.08
C SER A 32 -4.46 -8.76 1.28
N PRO A 33 -4.67 -9.25 0.05
CA PRO A 33 -3.58 -9.67 -0.82
C PRO A 33 -2.60 -8.52 -1.06
N THR A 34 -1.32 -8.82 -1.16
CA THR A 34 -0.29 -7.81 -1.51
C THR A 34 -0.63 -7.08 -2.80
N LYS A 35 -1.12 -7.79 -3.82
CA LYS A 35 -1.62 -7.23 -5.06
C LYS A 35 -2.70 -6.16 -4.84
N TRP A 36 -3.61 -6.41 -3.91
CA TRP A 36 -4.66 -5.45 -3.57
C TRP A 36 -4.08 -4.17 -2.94
N HIS A 37 -3.10 -4.28 -2.04
CA HIS A 37 -2.43 -3.12 -1.45
C HIS A 37 -1.72 -2.27 -2.49
N LEU A 38 -1.00 -2.89 -3.43
CA LEU A 38 -0.34 -2.20 -4.54
C LEU A 38 -1.34 -1.38 -5.38
N ALA A 39 -2.48 -1.98 -5.70
CA ALA A 39 -3.53 -1.32 -6.47
C ALA A 39 -4.26 -0.24 -5.67
N HIS A 40 -4.57 -0.49 -4.39
CA HIS A 40 -5.29 0.44 -3.53
C HIS A 40 -4.51 1.74 -3.28
N THR A 41 -3.20 1.65 -3.00
CA THR A 41 -2.37 2.85 -2.84
C THR A 41 -2.22 3.62 -4.15
N THR A 42 -2.27 2.95 -5.28
CA THR A 42 -2.30 3.59 -6.60
C THR A 42 -3.63 4.28 -6.87
N TRP A 43 -4.74 3.59 -6.58
CA TRP A 43 -6.09 4.12 -6.66
C TRP A 43 -6.26 5.41 -5.83
N PHE A 44 -5.61 5.50 -4.68
CA PHE A 44 -5.65 6.72 -3.86
C PHE A 44 -5.11 7.93 -4.61
N PHE A 45 -3.93 7.84 -5.20
CA PHE A 45 -3.32 8.94 -5.95
C PHE A 45 -4.13 9.29 -7.20
N GLU A 46 -4.62 8.30 -7.93
CA GLU A 46 -5.47 8.51 -9.09
C GLU A 46 -6.76 9.24 -8.71
N THR A 47 -7.49 8.72 -7.70
CA THR A 47 -8.82 9.22 -7.34
C THR A 47 -8.79 10.57 -6.68
N PHE A 48 -7.88 10.79 -5.73
CA PHE A 48 -7.89 12.01 -4.91
C PHE A 48 -6.98 13.12 -5.45
N ILE A 49 -6.08 12.82 -6.37
CA ILE A 49 -5.17 13.81 -6.93
C ILE A 49 -5.38 13.97 -8.44
N LEU A 50 -5.11 12.94 -9.23
CA LEU A 50 -5.10 13.09 -10.69
C LEU A 50 -6.48 13.43 -11.25
N LYS A 51 -7.51 12.68 -10.89
CA LYS A 51 -8.89 12.90 -11.37
C LYS A 51 -9.46 14.27 -10.97
N ILE A 52 -8.97 14.86 -9.87
CA ILE A 52 -9.47 16.14 -9.36
C ILE A 52 -8.68 17.32 -9.95
N HIS A 53 -7.37 17.17 -10.08
CA HIS A 53 -6.50 18.31 -10.36
C HIS A 53 -5.86 18.30 -11.76
N VAL A 54 -5.92 17.18 -12.49
CA VAL A 54 -5.40 17.11 -13.86
C VAL A 54 -6.54 17.22 -14.85
N LYS A 55 -6.56 18.31 -15.63
CA LYS A 55 -7.58 18.50 -16.66
C LYS A 55 -7.50 17.41 -17.71
N GLU A 56 -8.65 16.87 -18.09
CA GLU A 56 -8.78 15.83 -19.11
C GLU A 56 -8.03 14.51 -18.75
N TYR A 57 -7.80 14.27 -17.44
CA TYR A 57 -7.26 13.00 -17.00
C TYR A 57 -8.26 11.87 -17.27
N GLU A 58 -7.81 10.86 -18.00
CA GLU A 58 -8.57 9.64 -18.24
C GLU A 58 -8.13 8.58 -17.23
N GLU A 59 -9.08 8.05 -16.44
CA GLU A 59 -8.78 6.99 -15.49
C GLU A 59 -8.34 5.72 -16.20
N TYR A 60 -7.38 5.02 -15.60
CA TYR A 60 -6.78 3.83 -16.19
C TYR A 60 -7.80 2.71 -16.48
N ASN A 61 -8.70 2.47 -15.53
CA ASN A 61 -9.76 1.48 -15.65
C ASN A 61 -10.91 1.83 -14.70
N THR A 62 -12.12 1.99 -15.22
CA THR A 62 -13.32 2.37 -14.45
C THR A 62 -13.70 1.38 -13.36
N ASP A 63 -13.42 0.08 -13.55
CA ASP A 63 -13.71 -0.96 -12.56
C ASP A 63 -12.81 -0.87 -11.33
N PHE A 64 -11.63 -0.25 -11.45
CA PHE A 64 -10.67 -0.17 -10.36
C PHE A 64 -11.17 0.72 -9.21
N ASN A 65 -12.08 1.63 -9.50
CA ASN A 65 -12.73 2.41 -8.45
C ASN A 65 -13.56 1.52 -7.51
N PHE A 66 -14.28 0.54 -8.03
CA PHE A 66 -15.01 -0.44 -7.23
C PHE A 66 -14.09 -1.45 -6.53
N LEU A 67 -13.10 -1.96 -7.24
CA LEU A 67 -12.24 -3.06 -6.76
C LEU A 67 -11.28 -2.61 -5.64
N PHE A 68 -10.78 -1.37 -5.73
CA PHE A 68 -9.70 -0.89 -4.87
C PHE A 68 -10.11 0.22 -3.90
N ASN A 69 -11.38 0.67 -3.92
CA ASN A 69 -11.95 1.49 -2.85
C ASN A 69 -12.04 0.67 -1.55
N SER A 70 -11.79 1.31 -0.41
CA SER A 70 -11.83 0.65 0.92
C SER A 70 -12.96 1.21 1.80
N TYR A 71 -12.74 2.34 2.47
CA TYR A 71 -13.68 2.91 3.44
C TYR A 71 -14.35 4.20 2.95
N TYR A 72 -14.06 4.62 1.74
CA TYR A 72 -14.54 5.90 1.23
C TYR A 72 -15.93 5.75 0.61
N GLU A 73 -16.96 5.68 1.47
CA GLU A 73 -18.36 5.52 1.05
C GLU A 73 -18.83 6.65 0.12
N GLN A 74 -18.26 7.84 0.27
CA GLN A 74 -18.55 9.00 -0.58
C GLN A 74 -18.06 8.82 -2.04
N ILE A 75 -17.11 7.93 -2.27
CA ILE A 75 -16.57 7.62 -3.61
C ILE A 75 -17.45 6.62 -4.36
N GLY A 76 -18.27 5.85 -3.65
CA GLY A 76 -19.19 4.88 -4.24
C GLY A 76 -19.09 3.47 -3.67
N ALA A 77 -19.72 2.53 -4.37
CA ALA A 77 -19.70 1.11 -3.99
C ALA A 77 -18.26 0.55 -3.97
N ARG A 78 -18.03 -0.44 -3.13
CA ARG A 78 -16.72 -1.10 -2.95
C ARG A 78 -16.84 -2.61 -2.94
N HIS A 79 -15.79 -3.29 -3.35
CA HIS A 79 -15.65 -4.73 -3.18
C HIS A 79 -15.46 -5.09 -1.70
N SER A 80 -16.10 -6.18 -1.26
CA SER A 80 -16.04 -6.60 0.15
C SER A 80 -14.63 -6.97 0.56
N ARG A 81 -14.22 -6.55 1.78
CA ARG A 81 -12.86 -6.75 2.29
C ARG A 81 -12.53 -8.24 2.44
N ASP A 82 -13.45 -9.02 2.95
CA ASP A 82 -13.30 -10.46 3.21
C ASP A 82 -13.25 -11.30 1.93
N ALA A 83 -13.60 -10.72 0.79
CA ALA A 83 -13.58 -11.35 -0.52
C ALA A 83 -12.45 -10.88 -1.45
N ARG A 84 -11.49 -10.10 -0.96
CA ARG A 84 -10.38 -9.60 -1.78
C ARG A 84 -9.50 -10.71 -2.36
N GLY A 85 -9.42 -11.85 -1.69
CA GLY A 85 -8.67 -13.02 -2.14
C GLY A 85 -9.23 -13.71 -3.38
N VAL A 86 -10.49 -13.45 -3.78
CA VAL A 86 -11.05 -14.01 -5.01
C VAL A 86 -10.78 -13.17 -6.26
N LEU A 87 -10.16 -11.99 -6.09
CA LEU A 87 -9.83 -11.09 -7.20
C LEU A 87 -8.66 -11.64 -8.02
N THR A 88 -8.92 -12.54 -8.96
CA THR A 88 -7.92 -13.03 -9.91
C THR A 88 -7.66 -12.05 -11.05
N ARG A 89 -8.55 -11.07 -11.23
CA ARG A 89 -8.41 -9.95 -12.15
C ARG A 89 -8.60 -8.63 -11.38
N PRO A 90 -7.78 -7.62 -11.69
CA PRO A 90 -6.64 -7.66 -12.62
C PRO A 90 -5.52 -8.62 -12.18
N SER A 91 -4.70 -9.04 -13.15
CA SER A 91 -3.46 -9.79 -12.89
C SER A 91 -2.45 -8.93 -12.12
N ASN A 92 -1.39 -9.53 -11.59
CA ASN A 92 -0.30 -8.79 -10.97
C ASN A 92 0.37 -7.82 -11.96
N GLN A 93 0.55 -8.25 -13.23
CA GLN A 93 1.14 -7.39 -14.25
C GLN A 93 0.26 -6.18 -14.53
N GLU A 94 -1.05 -6.35 -14.70
CA GLU A 94 -1.99 -5.24 -14.89
C GLU A 94 -1.98 -4.25 -13.71
N VAL A 95 -1.78 -4.73 -12.48
CA VAL A 95 -1.63 -3.85 -11.31
C VAL A 95 -0.31 -3.07 -11.37
N ILE A 96 0.78 -3.68 -11.84
CA ILE A 96 2.06 -2.99 -12.02
C ILE A 96 1.93 -1.95 -13.15
N ASP A 97 1.31 -2.29 -14.27
CA ASP A 97 1.08 -1.38 -15.39
C ASP A 97 0.22 -0.19 -14.95
N TYR A 98 -0.83 -0.44 -14.17
CA TYR A 98 -1.65 0.60 -13.54
C TYR A 98 -0.81 1.52 -12.65
N ARG A 99 0.04 0.94 -11.83
CA ARG A 99 0.90 1.67 -10.91
C ARG A 99 1.90 2.55 -11.66
N ASP A 100 2.53 2.01 -12.70
CA ASP A 100 3.51 2.74 -13.52
C ASP A 100 2.84 3.88 -14.32
N HIS A 101 1.60 3.67 -14.81
CA HIS A 101 0.80 4.72 -15.45
C HIS A 101 0.55 5.89 -14.49
N VAL A 102 -0.01 5.60 -13.30
CA VAL A 102 -0.31 6.63 -12.30
C VAL A 102 0.95 7.34 -11.81
N ASP A 103 2.06 6.61 -11.61
CA ASP A 103 3.34 7.20 -11.21
C ASP A 103 3.91 8.15 -12.27
N SER A 104 3.72 7.81 -13.56
CA SER A 104 4.09 8.71 -14.67
C SER A 104 3.29 10.01 -14.62
N GLU A 105 1.97 9.94 -14.49
CA GLU A 105 1.10 11.12 -14.44
C GLU A 105 1.34 11.95 -13.17
N MET A 106 1.53 11.30 -12.02
CA MET A 106 1.92 11.99 -10.77
C MET A 106 3.26 12.70 -10.89
N THR A 107 4.23 12.12 -11.61
CA THR A 107 5.52 12.75 -11.84
C THR A 107 5.37 14.04 -12.64
N LYS A 108 4.55 14.04 -13.68
CA LYS A 108 4.23 15.24 -14.48
C LYS A 108 3.51 16.29 -13.61
N PHE A 109 2.51 15.87 -12.87
CA PHE A 109 1.72 16.72 -11.98
C PHE A 109 2.58 17.42 -10.91
N ILE A 110 3.44 16.66 -10.22
CA ILE A 110 4.36 17.20 -9.21
C ILE A 110 5.40 18.13 -9.86
N GLY A 111 5.90 17.78 -11.05
CA GLY A 111 6.88 18.56 -11.79
C GLY A 111 6.36 19.91 -12.28
N ALA A 112 5.05 20.06 -12.50
CA ALA A 112 4.41 21.30 -12.88
C ALA A 112 4.29 22.34 -11.73
N GLY A 113 4.59 21.90 -10.48
CA GLY A 113 4.44 22.73 -9.29
C GLY A 113 3.10 22.52 -8.60
N LEU A 114 3.10 22.46 -7.27
CA LEU A 114 1.92 22.18 -6.47
C LEU A 114 1.47 23.40 -5.67
N THR A 115 0.16 23.58 -5.54
CA THR A 115 -0.44 24.49 -4.54
C THR A 115 -0.27 23.92 -3.12
N GLY A 116 -0.53 24.74 -2.09
CA GLY A 116 -0.49 24.29 -0.70
C GLY A 116 -1.45 23.13 -0.42
N GLU A 117 -2.67 23.19 -0.97
CA GLU A 117 -3.68 22.13 -0.85
C GLU A 117 -3.23 20.84 -1.52
N GLN A 118 -2.76 20.91 -2.76
CA GLN A 118 -2.25 19.75 -3.51
C GLN A 118 -1.05 19.11 -2.82
N LEU A 119 -0.16 19.91 -2.22
CA LEU A 119 0.96 19.41 -1.42
C LEU A 119 0.45 18.69 -0.16
N GLY A 120 -0.61 19.19 0.48
CA GLY A 120 -1.28 18.52 1.61
C GLY A 120 -1.82 17.15 1.22
N LEU A 121 -2.52 17.05 0.10
CA LEU A 121 -3.06 15.79 -0.43
C LEU A 121 -1.93 14.80 -0.81
N LEU A 122 -0.88 15.29 -1.44
CA LEU A 122 0.29 14.47 -1.77
C LEU A 122 0.94 13.89 -0.50
N LYS A 123 1.12 14.69 0.55
CA LYS A 123 1.64 14.23 1.84
C LYS A 123 0.74 13.17 2.47
N LEU A 124 -0.57 13.40 2.45
CA LEU A 124 -1.54 12.41 2.94
C LEU A 124 -1.44 11.09 2.19
N GLY A 125 -1.34 11.12 0.85
CA GLY A 125 -1.17 9.93 0.03
C GLY A 125 0.15 9.18 0.32
N ILE A 126 1.24 9.91 0.56
CA ILE A 126 2.52 9.33 0.97
C ILE A 126 2.39 8.61 2.33
N HIS A 127 1.78 9.24 3.33
CA HIS A 127 1.56 8.60 4.63
C HIS A 127 0.60 7.41 4.55
N HIS A 128 -0.45 7.52 3.73
CA HIS A 128 -1.37 6.41 3.47
C HIS A 128 -0.62 5.22 2.85
N GLU A 129 0.28 5.44 1.88
CA GLU A 129 1.08 4.37 1.32
C GLU A 129 2.07 3.77 2.32
N GLN A 130 2.69 4.57 3.18
CA GLN A 130 3.54 4.08 4.26
C GLN A 130 2.76 3.21 5.26
N GLN A 131 1.54 3.60 5.62
CA GLN A 131 0.65 2.75 6.41
C GLN A 131 0.39 1.42 5.73
N HIS A 132 0.17 1.42 4.41
CA HIS A 132 -0.01 0.19 3.65
C HIS A 132 1.26 -0.65 3.54
N GLN A 133 2.46 -0.08 3.60
CA GLN A 133 3.71 -0.85 3.71
C GLN A 133 3.76 -1.67 5.01
N GLU A 134 3.31 -1.10 6.13
CA GLU A 134 3.21 -1.83 7.41
C GLU A 134 2.14 -2.93 7.33
N LEU A 135 0.98 -2.64 6.75
CA LEU A 135 -0.09 -3.63 6.56
C LEU A 135 0.35 -4.78 5.63
N ILE A 136 1.07 -4.49 4.56
CA ILE A 136 1.66 -5.51 3.67
C ILE A 136 2.53 -6.48 4.49
N LEU A 137 3.43 -5.96 5.32
CA LEU A 137 4.31 -6.81 6.14
C LEU A 137 3.53 -7.64 7.17
N THR A 138 2.51 -7.06 7.78
CA THR A 138 1.61 -7.76 8.71
C THR A 138 0.88 -8.91 8.02
N ASP A 139 0.28 -8.62 6.85
CA ASP A 139 -0.51 -9.58 6.10
C ASP A 139 0.36 -10.70 5.50
N ILE A 140 1.57 -10.36 5.00
CA ILE A 140 2.55 -11.35 4.53
C ILE A 140 3.00 -12.27 5.66
N LYS A 141 3.32 -11.74 6.84
CA LYS A 141 3.74 -12.57 7.98
C LYS A 141 2.64 -13.56 8.37
N HIS A 142 1.39 -13.11 8.41
CA HIS A 142 0.27 -14.01 8.65
C HIS A 142 0.13 -15.04 7.53
N LEU A 143 0.16 -14.63 6.26
CA LEU A 143 0.06 -15.52 5.12
C LEU A 143 1.10 -16.65 5.17
N LEU A 144 2.38 -16.29 5.33
CA LEU A 144 3.48 -17.26 5.32
C LEU A 144 3.44 -18.18 6.57
N SER A 145 2.94 -17.69 7.72
CA SER A 145 2.76 -18.51 8.92
C SER A 145 1.65 -19.56 8.77
N CYS A 146 0.69 -19.36 7.88
CA CYS A 146 -0.35 -20.34 7.56
C CYS A 146 0.13 -21.44 6.59
N ASN A 147 1.28 -21.26 5.95
CA ASN A 147 1.81 -22.22 4.99
C ASN A 147 2.53 -23.37 5.74
N PRO A 148 2.16 -24.65 5.50
CA PRO A 148 2.78 -25.79 6.18
C PRO A 148 4.29 -25.93 5.97
N THR A 149 4.83 -25.35 4.88
CA THR A 149 6.25 -25.39 4.55
C THR A 149 7.06 -24.27 5.20
N ASN A 150 6.43 -23.36 5.92
CA ASN A 150 7.03 -22.21 6.60
C ASN A 150 7.99 -21.41 5.68
N PRO A 151 7.53 -20.90 4.52
CA PRO A 151 8.38 -20.17 3.60
C PRO A 151 8.94 -18.91 4.24
N ILE A 152 10.16 -18.57 3.87
CA ILE A 152 10.89 -17.44 4.44
C ILE A 152 10.71 -16.24 3.52
N TYR A 153 10.20 -15.15 4.08
CA TYR A 153 10.05 -13.88 3.36
C TYR A 153 11.39 -13.19 3.10
N PHE A 154 12.30 -13.27 4.09
CA PHE A 154 13.60 -12.60 4.01
C PHE A 154 14.66 -13.34 4.79
N TYR A 155 15.79 -13.64 4.12
CA TYR A 155 17.00 -14.13 4.78
C TYR A 155 17.83 -12.96 5.28
N SER A 156 17.95 -12.77 6.58
CA SER A 156 18.95 -11.88 7.15
C SER A 156 20.19 -12.69 7.53
N ASN A 157 21.30 -12.39 6.89
CA ASN A 157 22.60 -12.92 7.30
C ASN A 157 23.22 -12.13 8.46
N SER A 158 22.61 -11.04 8.88
CA SER A 158 23.07 -10.26 10.02
C SER A 158 22.59 -10.93 11.31
N LYS A 159 23.51 -11.52 12.06
CA LYS A 159 23.36 -11.65 13.51
C LYS A 159 23.47 -10.23 14.08
N GLU A 160 22.40 -9.45 13.99
CA GLU A 160 22.33 -8.22 14.78
C GLU A 160 22.30 -8.66 16.25
N ILE A 161 23.43 -8.58 16.89
CA ILE A 161 23.53 -8.68 18.34
C ILE A 161 22.98 -7.35 18.85
N PHE A 162 21.70 -7.31 19.15
CA PHE A 162 21.16 -6.18 19.88
C PHE A 162 21.84 -6.15 21.24
N PRO A 163 22.48 -5.05 21.65
CA PRO A 163 22.98 -4.92 22.99
C PRO A 163 21.81 -5.16 23.97
N SER A 164 22.00 -6.08 24.91
CA SER A 164 21.03 -6.26 25.98
C SER A 164 21.06 -4.98 26.84
N PHE A 165 19.99 -4.19 26.79
CA PHE A 165 19.80 -3.14 27.76
C PHE A 165 19.07 -3.73 28.96
N ASP A 166 19.54 -3.44 30.15
CA ASP A 166 18.79 -3.72 31.37
C ASP A 166 17.48 -2.95 31.32
N SER A 167 16.37 -3.66 31.42
CA SER A 167 15.05 -3.03 31.41
C SER A 167 14.85 -2.31 32.73
N GLU A 168 14.71 -0.99 32.67
CA GLU A 168 14.36 -0.17 33.84
C GLU A 168 12.87 0.17 33.84
N TRP A 169 12.25 0.12 35.00
CA TRP A 169 10.88 0.56 35.20
C TRP A 169 10.80 2.08 35.29
N ILE A 170 10.13 2.72 34.33
CA ILE A 170 9.83 4.15 34.40
C ILE A 170 8.51 4.33 35.15
N LYS A 171 8.57 5.01 36.29
CA LYS A 171 7.39 5.32 37.10
C LYS A 171 6.71 6.59 36.57
N PHE A 172 5.47 6.44 36.13
CA PHE A 172 4.61 7.57 35.81
C PHE A 172 3.66 7.84 36.96
N ASN A 173 3.59 9.10 37.44
CA ASN A 173 2.52 9.54 38.32
C ASN A 173 1.28 9.69 37.42
N GLY A 174 0.30 8.79 37.54
CA GLY A 174 -0.94 8.88 36.78
C GLY A 174 -1.66 10.17 37.14
N GLU A 175 -1.78 11.08 36.18
CA GLU A 175 -2.66 12.23 36.24
C GLU A 175 -3.69 12.07 35.11
N LEU A 176 -4.96 12.38 35.41
CA LEU A 176 -6.00 12.52 34.39
C LEU A 176 -5.73 13.84 33.67
N ILE A 177 -5.47 13.77 32.35
CA ILE A 177 -5.39 14.91 31.44
C ILE A 177 -6.78 15.20 30.89
#